data_068d87531eeb44e37f15539f2604cba2
#
_entry.id   068d87531eeb44e37f15539f2604cba2
#
_cell.length_a   1.000
_cell.length_b   1.000
_cell.length_c   1.000
_cell.angle_alpha   90.00
_cell.angle_beta   90.00
_cell.angle_gamma   90.00
#
_symmetry.space_group_name_H-M   'P 1'
#
loop_
_entity.id
_entity.type
_entity.pdbx_description
1 polymer ?
#
loop_
_entity_poly.entity_id
_entity_poly.type
_entity_poly.pdbx_seq_one_letter_code
_entity_poly.pdbx_strand_id
1 'polypeptide(L)'
;NIRYVSATKIGEWERDKMCRFCLLTGDDSPYVWDFGSAAVHHQKYSDWLEPDHCLAGVVGMRGTIPPEFGLMRKYAKQIADLIRDAGMADMPVGVDYAETAMFHALQEEGIKVIDGQQIMLAAREIKNWDEIQLLTQAASMVDGVYHMIYEELKPGIRENDIVALSNKMLYEMGSDDVEAINAISGERCNPHPHNFTDRYFRPGDQAFFDILQ
;
A
#
# COMPACT_ATOMS: atom_id res chain seq x y z
N ASN A 1 0.81 4.90 -2.28
CA ASN A 1 1.47 5.77 -3.27
C ASN A 1 2.96 5.44 -3.48
N ILE A 2 3.71 4.93 -2.46
CA ILE A 2 5.15 4.62 -2.61
C ILE A 2 5.40 3.68 -3.79
N ARG A 3 4.64 2.56 -3.89
CA ARG A 3 4.76 1.63 -5.03
C ARG A 3 4.48 2.31 -6.37
N TYR A 4 3.52 3.22 -6.42
CA TYR A 4 3.20 3.96 -7.64
C TYR A 4 4.35 4.87 -8.10
N VAL A 5 4.99 5.57 -7.15
CA VAL A 5 6.07 6.52 -7.45
C VAL A 5 7.39 5.80 -7.72
N SER A 6 7.72 4.75 -6.96
CA SER A 6 9.04 4.11 -6.98
C SER A 6 9.08 2.76 -7.68
N ALA A 7 7.95 2.20 -8.09
CA ALA A 7 7.78 0.85 -8.61
C ALA A 7 8.40 -0.25 -7.71
N THR A 8 8.52 0.01 -6.39
CA THR A 8 9.07 -0.95 -5.43
C THR A 8 8.00 -1.56 -4.55
N LYS A 9 8.13 -2.86 -4.26
CA LYS A 9 7.32 -3.59 -3.29
C LYS A 9 8.23 -4.47 -2.45
N ILE A 10 8.01 -4.52 -1.14
CA ILE A 10 8.82 -5.34 -0.24
C ILE A 10 7.98 -6.45 0.41
N GLY A 11 6.73 -6.19 0.74
CA GLY A 11 5.83 -7.17 1.31
C GLY A 11 4.79 -6.55 2.25
N GLU A 12 3.79 -7.33 2.61
CA GLU A 12 2.64 -6.83 3.37
C GLU A 12 2.98 -6.42 4.81
N TRP A 13 3.92 -7.13 5.45
CA TRP A 13 4.30 -6.86 6.83
C TRP A 13 4.82 -5.43 7.04
N GLU A 14 5.19 -4.74 5.98
CA GLU A 14 5.67 -3.36 6.04
C GLU A 14 4.56 -2.31 6.09
N ARG A 15 3.32 -2.68 5.85
CA ARG A 15 2.19 -1.74 5.94
C ARG A 15 2.13 -1.03 7.28
N ASP A 16 2.50 -1.72 8.35
CA ASP A 16 2.49 -1.20 9.71
C ASP A 16 3.87 -0.73 10.20
N LYS A 17 4.87 -0.65 9.31
CA LYS A 17 6.21 -0.18 9.66
C LYS A 17 6.40 1.29 9.34
N MET A 18 7.18 1.96 10.17
CA MET A 18 7.53 3.38 9.98
C MET A 18 8.69 3.58 9.01
N CYS A 19 9.26 2.50 8.50
CA CYS A 19 10.53 2.52 7.79
C CYS A 19 10.41 2.90 6.32
N ARG A 20 9.20 2.94 5.78
CA ARG A 20 9.01 3.10 4.35
C ARG A 20 8.36 4.44 4.01
N PHE A 21 9.06 5.24 3.23
CA PHE A 21 8.56 6.48 2.62
C PHE A 21 9.38 6.81 1.37
N CYS A 22 8.88 7.74 0.59
CA CYS A 22 9.45 8.12 -0.69
C CYS A 22 9.39 9.63 -0.84
N LEU A 23 10.42 10.23 -1.44
CA LEU A 23 10.48 11.63 -1.81
C LEU A 23 10.75 11.74 -3.30
N LEU A 24 9.91 12.49 -4.01
CA LEU A 24 10.11 12.85 -5.41
C LEU A 24 10.45 14.34 -5.50
N THR A 25 11.61 14.66 -6.06
CA THR A 25 12.06 16.02 -6.31
C THR A 25 12.12 16.25 -7.83
N GLY A 26 11.05 16.82 -8.40
CA GLY A 26 10.99 17.03 -9.86
C GLY A 26 10.82 15.74 -10.66
N ASP A 27 11.49 15.63 -11.80
CA ASP A 27 11.40 14.51 -12.74
C ASP A 27 12.50 13.45 -12.55
N ASP A 28 13.29 13.57 -11.50
CA ASP A 28 14.39 12.66 -11.20
C ASP A 28 13.92 11.34 -10.56
N SER A 29 14.85 10.38 -10.43
CA SER A 29 14.62 9.14 -9.71
C SER A 29 14.23 9.44 -8.25
N PRO A 30 13.15 8.84 -7.73
CA PRO A 30 12.70 9.10 -6.37
C PRO A 30 13.69 8.58 -5.33
N TYR A 31 13.82 9.29 -4.22
CA TYR A 31 14.47 8.77 -3.02
C TYR A 31 13.53 7.82 -2.30
N VAL A 32 13.99 6.64 -1.93
CA VAL A 32 13.21 5.62 -1.24
C VAL A 32 13.91 5.25 0.06
N TRP A 33 13.22 5.45 1.19
CA TRP A 33 13.66 4.92 2.47
C TRP A 33 12.94 3.62 2.72
N ASP A 34 13.73 2.59 2.95
CA ASP A 34 13.24 1.29 3.29
C ASP A 34 14.04 0.67 4.41
N PHE A 35 13.56 -0.37 5.05
CA PHE A 35 14.33 -0.92 6.15
C PHE A 35 15.63 -1.57 5.64
N GLY A 36 16.69 -1.56 6.45
CA GLY A 36 18.09 -1.72 6.04
C GLY A 36 18.40 -2.73 4.94
N SER A 37 17.96 -3.99 5.06
CA SER A 37 18.23 -5.02 4.03
C SER A 37 17.43 -4.77 2.74
N ALA A 38 16.26 -4.18 2.82
CA ALA A 38 15.44 -3.84 1.66
C ALA A 38 16.04 -2.67 0.87
N ALA A 39 16.59 -1.66 1.56
CA ALA A 39 17.32 -0.59 0.89
C ALA A 39 18.50 -1.14 0.08
N VAL A 40 19.29 -2.06 0.67
CA VAL A 40 20.39 -2.74 -0.04
C VAL A 40 19.89 -3.61 -1.19
N HIS A 41 18.71 -4.23 -1.04
CA HIS A 41 18.09 -4.98 -2.13
C HIS A 41 17.74 -4.06 -3.31
N HIS A 42 17.13 -2.90 -3.04
CA HIS A 42 16.83 -1.92 -4.09
C HIS A 42 18.09 -1.41 -4.80
N GLN A 43 19.15 -1.10 -4.05
CA GLN A 43 20.42 -0.70 -4.65
C GLN A 43 20.99 -1.72 -5.66
N LYS A 44 20.67 -3.00 -5.48
CA LYS A 44 21.23 -4.09 -6.30
C LYS A 44 20.33 -4.56 -7.43
N TYR A 45 19.02 -4.44 -7.27
CA TYR A 45 18.05 -5.13 -8.13
C TYR A 45 16.94 -4.24 -8.68
N SER A 46 16.92 -2.95 -8.34
CA SER A 46 15.98 -1.98 -8.90
C SER A 46 16.72 -1.04 -9.85
N ASP A 47 17.03 -1.54 -11.05
CA ASP A 47 17.85 -0.83 -12.06
C ASP A 47 17.28 0.52 -12.51
N TRP A 48 16.01 0.77 -12.20
CA TRP A 48 15.30 2.05 -12.48
C TRP A 48 15.45 3.09 -11.37
N LEU A 49 16.07 2.74 -10.24
CA LEU A 49 16.40 3.65 -9.15
C LEU A 49 17.88 3.93 -9.11
N GLU A 50 18.25 5.17 -8.83
CA GLU A 50 19.64 5.49 -8.54
C GLU A 50 20.06 4.81 -7.22
N PRO A 51 21.18 4.07 -7.17
CA PRO A 51 21.57 3.32 -5.97
C PRO A 51 21.73 4.18 -4.72
N ASP A 52 22.19 5.42 -4.84
CA ASP A 52 22.37 6.38 -3.75
C ASP A 52 21.03 7.02 -3.32
N HIS A 53 19.96 6.86 -4.09
CA HIS A 53 18.59 7.21 -3.70
C HIS A 53 17.90 6.13 -2.86
N CYS A 54 18.49 4.94 -2.73
CA CYS A 54 17.94 3.84 -1.93
C CYS A 54 18.53 3.89 -0.51
N LEU A 55 17.79 4.45 0.41
CA LEU A 55 18.24 4.82 1.75
C LEU A 55 17.65 3.91 2.84
N ALA A 56 18.41 3.73 3.92
CA ALA A 56 17.92 3.01 5.09
C ALA A 56 16.93 3.87 5.87
N GLY A 57 15.71 3.37 6.03
CA GLY A 57 14.63 4.00 6.78
C GLY A 57 14.60 3.60 8.27
N VAL A 58 13.60 4.09 8.96
CA VAL A 58 13.36 3.78 10.38
C VAL A 58 12.96 2.32 10.53
N VAL A 59 13.56 1.62 11.47
CA VAL A 59 13.14 0.25 11.84
C VAL A 59 12.22 0.32 13.05
N GLY A 60 10.99 -0.12 12.89
CA GLY A 60 10.02 -0.18 13.98
C GLY A 60 8.58 -0.26 13.48
N MET A 61 7.67 -0.58 14.37
CA MET A 61 6.24 -0.51 14.09
C MET A 61 5.73 0.90 14.38
N ARG A 62 4.70 1.32 13.66
CA ARG A 62 4.03 2.60 13.90
C ARG A 62 3.62 2.74 15.36
N GLY A 63 3.92 3.90 15.93
CA GLY A 63 3.61 4.21 17.33
C GLY A 63 4.46 3.49 18.39
N THR A 64 5.44 2.68 18.01
CA THR A 64 6.29 1.96 18.99
C THR A 64 7.61 2.64 19.30
N ILE A 65 7.99 3.68 18.54
CA ILE A 65 9.22 4.41 18.75
C ILE A 65 8.89 5.73 19.44
N PRO A 66 9.36 5.93 20.67
CA PRO A 66 9.14 7.17 21.39
C PRO A 66 9.70 8.38 20.64
N PRO A 67 8.99 9.50 20.55
CA PRO A 67 9.44 10.70 19.83
C PRO A 67 10.77 11.26 20.36
N GLU A 68 11.07 11.05 21.62
CA GLU A 68 12.32 11.48 22.27
C GLU A 68 13.58 10.82 21.71
N PHE A 69 13.47 9.70 21.01
CA PHE A 69 14.60 9.11 20.28
C PHE A 69 15.03 9.94 19.06
N GLY A 70 14.22 10.93 18.68
CA GLY A 70 14.57 11.90 17.65
C GLY A 70 14.66 11.33 16.24
N LEU A 71 14.15 10.10 15.98
CA LEU A 71 14.25 9.46 14.67
C LEU A 71 13.48 10.24 13.60
N MET A 72 12.30 10.76 13.93
CA MET A 72 11.53 11.58 12.99
C MET A 72 12.26 12.86 12.60
N ARG A 73 12.89 13.53 13.58
CA ARG A 73 13.73 14.72 13.32
C ARG A 73 14.93 14.39 12.44
N LYS A 74 15.59 13.25 12.68
CA LYS A 74 16.68 12.79 11.82
C LYS A 74 16.26 12.65 10.36
N TYR A 75 15.13 12.01 10.11
CA TYR A 75 14.65 11.80 8.74
C TYR A 75 14.06 13.07 8.13
N ALA A 76 13.37 13.89 8.90
CA ALA A 76 12.91 15.19 8.45
C ALA A 76 14.08 16.07 8.01
N LYS A 77 15.18 16.04 8.78
CA LYS A 77 16.42 16.75 8.39
C LYS A 77 17.00 16.20 7.08
N GLN A 78 17.09 14.88 6.90
CA GLN A 78 17.56 14.30 5.64
C GLN A 78 16.69 14.74 4.46
N ILE A 79 15.37 14.70 4.61
CA ILE A 79 14.41 15.16 3.59
C ILE A 79 14.65 16.63 3.28
N ALA A 80 14.80 17.47 4.31
CA ALA A 80 15.05 18.91 4.13
C ALA A 80 16.38 19.18 3.42
N ASP A 81 17.43 18.43 3.74
CA ASP A 81 18.73 18.55 3.08
C ASP A 81 18.60 18.18 1.59
N LEU A 82 17.94 17.07 1.24
CA LEU A 82 17.72 16.67 -0.16
C LEU A 82 16.88 17.69 -0.94
N ILE A 83 15.88 18.27 -0.33
CA ILE A 83 15.05 19.33 -0.95
C ILE A 83 15.91 20.59 -1.22
N ARG A 84 16.78 20.95 -0.28
CA ARG A 84 17.72 22.09 -0.46
C ARG A 84 18.73 21.81 -1.55
N ASP A 85 19.31 20.62 -1.59
CA ASP A 85 20.28 20.18 -2.61
C ASP A 85 19.66 20.16 -4.01
N ALA A 86 18.36 19.83 -4.11
CA ALA A 86 17.58 19.91 -5.34
C ALA A 86 17.20 21.38 -5.73
N GLY A 87 17.57 22.38 -4.94
CA GLY A 87 17.24 23.77 -5.20
C GLY A 87 15.76 24.11 -4.99
N MET A 88 15.03 23.32 -4.22
CA MET A 88 13.57 23.43 -4.01
C MET A 88 13.19 23.90 -2.60
N ALA A 89 14.12 24.52 -1.87
CA ALA A 89 13.92 24.90 -0.46
C ALA A 89 12.68 25.81 -0.22
N ASP A 90 12.32 26.64 -1.20
CA ASP A 90 11.18 27.54 -1.10
C ASP A 90 9.86 26.94 -1.61
N MET A 91 9.89 25.71 -2.13
CA MET A 91 8.72 25.03 -2.65
C MET A 91 7.94 24.34 -1.54
N PRO A 92 6.59 24.30 -1.62
CA PRO A 92 5.81 23.46 -0.69
C PRO A 92 6.00 21.99 -1.01
N VAL A 93 5.97 21.16 0.04
CA VAL A 93 6.06 19.69 -0.07
C VAL A 93 4.69 19.07 0.16
N GLY A 94 4.18 18.36 -0.85
CA GLY A 94 2.95 17.57 -0.73
C GLY A 94 3.24 16.28 0.05
N VAL A 95 2.56 16.10 1.18
CA VAL A 95 2.63 14.86 1.97
C VAL A 95 1.28 14.15 1.88
N ASP A 96 1.28 12.93 1.38
CA ASP A 96 0.07 12.13 1.23
C ASP A 96 -0.36 11.48 2.55
N TYR A 97 0.60 10.88 3.26
CA TYR A 97 0.39 10.29 4.57
C TYR A 97 1.68 10.35 5.40
N ALA A 98 1.58 10.81 6.61
CA ALA A 98 2.68 10.77 7.58
C ALA A 98 2.14 10.68 9.00
N GLU A 99 2.93 10.14 9.92
CA GLU A 99 2.63 10.20 11.34
C GLU A 99 2.74 11.63 11.86
N THR A 100 1.95 11.97 12.86
CA THR A 100 1.95 13.31 13.47
C THR A 100 3.35 13.78 13.86
N ALA A 101 4.18 12.87 14.40
CA ALA A 101 5.55 13.20 14.79
C ALA A 101 6.44 13.58 13.59
N MET A 102 6.26 12.93 12.44
CA MET A 102 6.96 13.27 11.20
C MET A 102 6.48 14.63 10.67
N PHE A 103 5.18 14.88 10.69
CA PHE A 103 4.60 16.17 10.29
C PHE A 103 5.22 17.33 11.05
N HIS A 104 5.28 17.23 12.37
CA HIS A 104 5.91 18.25 13.22
C HIS A 104 7.41 18.40 12.92
N ALA A 105 8.10 17.28 12.76
CA ALA A 105 9.53 17.32 12.46
C ALA A 105 9.84 17.99 11.11
N LEU A 106 9.01 17.77 10.07
CA LEU A 106 9.14 18.48 8.79
C LEU A 106 8.91 19.97 8.94
N GLN A 107 7.91 20.39 9.73
CA GLN A 107 7.66 21.79 10.01
C GLN A 107 8.80 22.45 10.82
N GLU A 108 9.39 21.73 11.78
CA GLU A 108 10.57 22.18 12.55
C GLU A 108 11.78 22.43 11.63
N GLU A 109 11.94 21.70 10.54
CA GLU A 109 12.97 21.92 9.51
C GLU A 109 12.62 23.06 8.53
N GLY A 110 11.50 23.74 8.72
CA GLY A 110 11.05 24.86 7.89
C GLY A 110 10.32 24.47 6.62
N ILE A 111 9.99 23.18 6.45
CA ILE A 111 9.27 22.70 5.26
C ILE A 111 7.81 23.16 5.32
N LYS A 112 7.35 23.81 4.27
CA LYS A 112 5.94 24.14 4.09
C LYS A 112 5.19 22.91 3.61
N VAL A 113 4.55 22.20 4.52
CA VAL A 113 3.78 20.98 4.21
C VAL A 113 2.38 21.36 3.70
N ILE A 114 1.95 20.73 2.60
CA ILE A 114 0.61 20.80 2.04
C ILE A 114 0.03 19.39 1.85
N ASP A 115 -1.28 19.30 1.59
CA ASP A 115 -1.93 18.02 1.27
C ASP A 115 -1.42 17.46 -0.06
N GLY A 116 -0.74 16.33 -0.01
CA GLY A 116 -0.25 15.59 -1.17
C GLY A 116 -1.25 14.55 -1.71
N GLN A 117 -2.29 14.21 -0.94
CA GLN A 117 -3.27 13.19 -1.36
C GLN A 117 -4.01 13.60 -2.62
N GLN A 118 -4.49 14.84 -2.69
CA GLN A 118 -5.24 15.32 -3.85
C GLN A 118 -4.36 15.38 -5.09
N ILE A 119 -3.08 15.73 -4.93
CA ILE A 119 -2.09 15.74 -6.02
C ILE A 119 -1.87 14.33 -6.54
N MET A 120 -1.68 13.35 -5.65
CA MET A 120 -1.51 11.95 -6.01
C MET A 120 -2.77 11.33 -6.63
N LEU A 121 -3.95 11.72 -6.16
CA LEU A 121 -5.22 11.28 -6.76
C LEU A 121 -5.35 11.81 -8.19
N ALA A 122 -5.08 13.10 -8.41
CA ALA A 122 -5.12 13.70 -9.74
C ALA A 122 -4.10 13.07 -10.69
N ALA A 123 -2.88 12.80 -10.22
CA ALA A 123 -1.84 12.15 -11.03
C ALA A 123 -2.24 10.72 -11.46
N ARG A 124 -3.06 10.03 -10.68
CA ARG A 124 -3.51 8.65 -10.92
C ARG A 124 -4.90 8.57 -11.56
N GLU A 125 -5.57 9.68 -11.78
CA GLU A 125 -6.94 9.70 -12.31
C GLU A 125 -6.99 9.16 -13.75
N ILE A 126 -6.11 9.65 -14.60
CA ILE A 126 -6.03 9.21 -16.00
C ILE A 126 -4.96 8.11 -16.11
N LYS A 127 -5.40 6.90 -16.46
CA LYS A 127 -4.53 5.73 -16.60
C LYS A 127 -3.83 5.73 -17.96
N ASN A 128 -2.57 5.37 -17.97
CA ASN A 128 -1.86 5.06 -19.21
C ASN A 128 -2.22 3.64 -19.71
N TRP A 129 -1.66 3.26 -20.86
CA TRP A 129 -1.98 1.96 -21.48
C TRP A 129 -1.55 0.77 -20.62
N ASP A 130 -0.38 0.83 -20.00
CA ASP A 130 0.15 -0.26 -19.19
C ASP A 130 -0.67 -0.44 -17.90
N GLU A 131 -1.08 0.65 -17.28
CA GLU A 131 -1.99 0.63 -16.12
C GLU A 131 -3.35 0.03 -16.48
N ILE A 132 -3.89 0.34 -17.68
CA ILE A 132 -5.14 -0.27 -18.17
C ILE A 132 -4.96 -1.78 -18.35
N GLN A 133 -3.82 -2.24 -18.90
CA GLN A 133 -3.55 -3.68 -19.05
C GLN A 133 -3.47 -4.38 -17.68
N LEU A 134 -2.78 -3.80 -16.71
CA LEU A 134 -2.70 -4.35 -15.35
C LEU A 134 -4.08 -4.42 -14.67
N LEU A 135 -4.87 -3.37 -14.77
CA LEU A 135 -6.24 -3.36 -14.24
C LEU A 135 -7.14 -4.40 -14.94
N THR A 136 -6.99 -4.58 -16.24
CA THR A 136 -7.72 -5.60 -17.00
C THR A 136 -7.33 -7.01 -16.55
N GLN A 137 -6.05 -7.24 -16.33
CA GLN A 137 -5.57 -8.52 -15.80
C GLN A 137 -6.10 -8.77 -14.40
N ALA A 138 -6.02 -7.80 -13.50
CA ALA A 138 -6.54 -7.91 -12.14
C ALA A 138 -8.05 -8.22 -12.15
N ALA A 139 -8.84 -7.51 -12.96
CA ALA A 139 -10.26 -7.78 -13.10
C ALA A 139 -10.54 -9.21 -13.61
N SER A 140 -9.78 -9.68 -14.60
CA SER A 140 -9.94 -11.05 -15.12
C SER A 140 -9.61 -12.12 -14.08
N MET A 141 -8.66 -11.86 -13.18
CA MET A 141 -8.35 -12.75 -12.06
C MET A 141 -9.52 -12.82 -11.08
N VAL A 142 -10.12 -11.67 -10.75
CA VAL A 142 -11.33 -11.60 -9.89
C VAL A 142 -12.50 -12.32 -10.53
N ASP A 143 -12.73 -12.19 -11.83
CA ASP A 143 -13.76 -12.94 -12.56
C ASP A 143 -13.54 -14.46 -12.43
N GLY A 144 -12.31 -14.92 -12.54
CA GLY A 144 -11.94 -16.31 -12.29
C GLY A 144 -12.29 -16.78 -10.87
N VAL A 145 -12.03 -15.93 -9.87
CA VAL A 145 -12.40 -16.24 -8.47
C VAL A 145 -13.91 -16.30 -8.30
N TYR A 146 -14.68 -15.37 -8.89
CA TYR A 146 -16.14 -15.44 -8.85
C TYR A 146 -16.68 -16.70 -9.49
N HIS A 147 -16.09 -17.15 -10.60
CA HIS A 147 -16.46 -18.42 -11.22
C HIS A 147 -16.20 -19.61 -10.27
N MET A 148 -15.04 -19.65 -9.64
CA MET A 148 -14.73 -20.67 -8.62
C MET A 148 -15.70 -20.64 -7.44
N ILE A 149 -16.03 -19.44 -6.94
CA ILE A 149 -17.01 -19.29 -5.86
C ILE A 149 -18.36 -19.87 -6.29
N TYR A 150 -18.80 -19.58 -7.52
CA TYR A 150 -20.06 -20.12 -8.06
C TYR A 150 -20.09 -21.66 -8.07
N GLU A 151 -18.97 -22.30 -8.45
CA GLU A 151 -18.88 -23.77 -8.49
C GLU A 151 -18.81 -24.41 -7.09
N GLU A 152 -18.15 -23.77 -6.15
CA GLU A 152 -17.90 -24.29 -4.80
C GLU A 152 -18.99 -23.93 -3.77
N LEU A 153 -19.73 -22.86 -4.03
CA LEU A 153 -20.75 -22.36 -3.09
C LEU A 153 -21.93 -23.32 -2.97
N LYS A 154 -22.06 -23.91 -1.78
CA LYS A 154 -23.16 -24.84 -1.44
C LYS A 154 -23.53 -24.73 0.03
N PRO A 155 -24.74 -25.09 0.43
CA PRO A 155 -25.07 -25.17 1.84
C PRO A 155 -24.09 -26.05 2.61
N GLY A 156 -23.61 -25.53 3.75
CA GLY A 156 -22.65 -26.23 4.61
C GLY A 156 -21.19 -25.83 4.38
N ILE A 157 -20.85 -25.00 3.37
CA ILE A 157 -19.54 -24.36 3.30
C ILE A 157 -19.54 -23.13 4.22
N ARG A 158 -18.42 -22.75 4.79
CA ARG A 158 -18.30 -21.57 5.65
C ARG A 158 -17.84 -20.34 4.86
N GLU A 159 -18.13 -19.15 5.40
CA GLU A 159 -17.65 -17.89 4.84
C GLU A 159 -16.11 -17.90 4.71
N ASN A 160 -15.40 -18.32 5.79
CA ASN A 160 -13.94 -18.35 5.78
C ASN A 160 -13.33 -19.44 4.86
N ASP A 161 -14.07 -20.50 4.52
CA ASP A 161 -13.62 -21.50 3.53
C ASP A 161 -13.58 -20.86 2.13
N ILE A 162 -14.60 -20.06 1.77
CA ILE A 162 -14.61 -19.30 0.52
C ILE A 162 -13.47 -18.28 0.49
N VAL A 163 -13.21 -17.58 1.58
CA VAL A 163 -12.09 -16.64 1.67
C VAL A 163 -10.75 -17.34 1.46
N ALA A 164 -10.54 -18.50 2.08
CA ALA A 164 -9.33 -19.29 1.93
C ALA A 164 -9.12 -19.76 0.47
N LEU A 165 -10.17 -20.26 -0.18
CA LEU A 165 -10.14 -20.70 -1.57
C LEU A 165 -9.85 -19.51 -2.50
N SER A 166 -10.47 -18.36 -2.27
CA SER A 166 -10.29 -17.15 -3.06
C SER A 166 -8.85 -16.63 -2.97
N ASN A 167 -8.29 -16.53 -1.76
CA ASN A 167 -6.89 -16.15 -1.55
C ASN A 167 -5.94 -17.10 -2.28
N LYS A 168 -6.16 -18.42 -2.09
CA LYS A 168 -5.35 -19.45 -2.76
C LYS A 168 -5.34 -19.23 -4.28
N MET A 169 -6.50 -19.08 -4.87
CA MET A 169 -6.63 -18.93 -6.32
C MET A 169 -5.98 -17.66 -6.85
N LEU A 170 -6.15 -16.51 -6.17
CA LEU A 170 -5.51 -15.25 -6.55
C LEU A 170 -3.99 -15.37 -6.55
N TYR A 171 -3.40 -15.95 -5.50
CA TYR A 171 -1.95 -16.15 -5.46
C TYR A 171 -1.46 -17.20 -6.48
N GLU A 172 -2.22 -18.25 -6.76
CA GLU A 172 -1.89 -19.23 -7.82
C GLU A 172 -1.93 -18.59 -9.22
N MET A 173 -2.78 -17.59 -9.44
CA MET A 173 -2.82 -16.81 -10.68
C MET A 173 -1.73 -15.73 -10.76
N GLY A 174 -0.96 -15.51 -9.70
CA GLY A 174 0.14 -14.57 -9.68
C GLY A 174 -0.21 -13.18 -9.12
N SER A 175 -1.29 -13.06 -8.32
CA SER A 175 -1.54 -11.83 -7.58
C SER A 175 -0.38 -11.50 -6.66
N ASP A 176 0.05 -10.27 -6.68
CA ASP A 176 1.11 -9.76 -5.80
C ASP A 176 0.62 -9.58 -4.36
N ASP A 177 -0.66 -9.25 -4.21
CA ASP A 177 -1.24 -8.85 -2.92
C ASP A 177 -2.76 -9.00 -2.98
N VAL A 178 -3.33 -9.61 -1.98
CA VAL A 178 -4.78 -9.69 -1.77
C VAL A 178 -5.13 -8.81 -0.59
N GLU A 179 -5.72 -7.64 -0.85
CA GLU A 179 -5.98 -6.66 0.20
C GLU A 179 -7.05 -7.15 1.17
N ALA A 180 -8.19 -7.60 0.64
CA ALA A 180 -9.28 -8.11 1.45
C ALA A 180 -10.23 -8.97 0.61
N ILE A 181 -10.85 -9.96 1.26
CA ILE A 181 -11.98 -10.70 0.71
C ILE A 181 -13.09 -10.67 1.75
N ASN A 182 -14.23 -10.10 1.39
CA ASN A 182 -15.43 -10.14 2.18
C ASN A 182 -16.31 -11.30 1.70
N ALA A 183 -16.73 -12.15 2.62
CA ALA A 183 -17.65 -13.26 2.34
C ALA A 183 -18.72 -13.29 3.44
N ILE A 184 -19.95 -13.00 3.09
CA ILE A 184 -21.02 -12.75 4.04
C ILE A 184 -22.24 -13.54 3.62
N SER A 185 -22.95 -14.13 4.59
CA SER A 185 -24.08 -15.00 4.36
C SER A 185 -25.34 -14.60 5.14
N GLY A 186 -26.51 -14.80 4.52
CA GLY A 186 -27.82 -14.68 5.12
C GLY A 186 -28.13 -13.30 5.66
N GLU A 187 -28.64 -13.24 6.88
CA GLU A 187 -29.06 -12.02 7.57
C GLU A 187 -27.94 -11.00 7.76
N ARG A 188 -26.67 -11.41 7.69
CA ARG A 188 -25.52 -10.51 7.80
C ARG A 188 -25.24 -9.72 6.52
N CYS A 189 -25.90 -10.05 5.41
CA CYS A 189 -25.73 -9.31 4.16
C CYS A 189 -26.32 -7.90 4.20
N ASN A 190 -27.19 -7.58 5.17
CA ASN A 190 -27.80 -6.26 5.29
C ASN A 190 -28.08 -5.86 6.76
N PRO A 191 -27.41 -4.83 7.31
CA PRO A 191 -26.25 -4.17 6.73
C PRO A 191 -25.04 -5.10 6.69
N HIS A 192 -24.29 -5.11 5.59
CA HIS A 192 -23.13 -6.00 5.47
C HIS A 192 -21.93 -5.44 6.26
N PRO A 193 -21.30 -6.24 7.11
CA PRO A 193 -19.99 -5.91 7.66
C PRO A 193 -18.91 -6.24 6.63
N HIS A 194 -17.86 -5.44 6.54
CA HIS A 194 -16.72 -5.70 5.65
C HIS A 194 -15.79 -6.76 6.26
N ASN A 195 -16.29 -8.00 6.38
CA ASN A 195 -15.54 -9.10 6.98
C ASN A 195 -16.06 -10.48 6.52
N PHE A 196 -15.62 -11.51 7.19
CA PHE A 196 -16.13 -12.87 7.10
C PHE A 196 -16.07 -13.53 8.49
N THR A 197 -16.78 -14.64 8.66
CA THR A 197 -16.79 -15.44 9.91
C THR A 197 -16.74 -16.93 9.61
N ASP A 198 -16.89 -17.75 10.63
CA ASP A 198 -17.06 -19.19 10.53
C ASP A 198 -18.52 -19.65 10.30
N ARG A 199 -19.44 -18.70 10.00
CA ARG A 199 -20.82 -19.01 9.71
C ARG A 199 -20.93 -19.88 8.44
N TYR A 200 -21.81 -20.88 8.51
CA TYR A 200 -22.15 -21.74 7.37
C TYR A 200 -23.22 -21.08 6.48
N PHE A 201 -23.03 -21.15 5.17
CA PHE A 201 -24.10 -20.86 4.21
C PHE A 201 -25.23 -21.90 4.37
N ARG A 202 -26.46 -21.45 4.44
CA ARG A 202 -27.66 -22.26 4.59
C ARG A 202 -28.50 -22.20 3.32
N PRO A 203 -29.37 -23.20 3.07
CA PRO A 203 -30.33 -23.13 1.97
C PRO A 203 -31.19 -21.85 2.07
N GLY A 204 -31.23 -21.06 0.98
CA GLY A 204 -32.01 -19.81 0.94
C GLY A 204 -31.27 -18.58 1.48
N ASP A 205 -30.05 -18.71 2.00
CA ASP A 205 -29.24 -17.57 2.39
C ASP A 205 -28.87 -16.72 1.15
N GLN A 206 -28.90 -15.41 1.32
CA GLN A 206 -28.21 -14.50 0.41
C GLN A 206 -26.69 -14.69 0.62
N ALA A 207 -25.92 -14.64 -0.47
CA ALA A 207 -24.47 -14.66 -0.44
C ALA A 207 -23.93 -13.37 -1.04
N PHE A 208 -23.02 -12.71 -0.31
CA PHE A 208 -22.36 -11.48 -0.74
C PHE A 208 -20.86 -11.67 -0.71
N PHE A 209 -20.19 -11.26 -1.77
CA PHE A 209 -18.73 -11.29 -1.89
C PHE A 209 -18.22 -9.96 -2.42
N ASP A 210 -17.06 -9.56 -1.91
CA ASP A 210 -16.32 -8.40 -2.36
C ASP A 210 -14.83 -8.74 -2.30
N ILE A 211 -14.13 -8.60 -3.42
CA ILE A 211 -12.77 -9.08 -3.61
C ILE A 211 -11.88 -7.89 -4.03
N LEU A 212 -10.90 -7.59 -3.19
CA LEU A 212 -9.94 -6.51 -3.38
C LEU A 212 -8.53 -7.09 -3.53
N GLN A 213 -7.90 -6.78 -4.66
CA GLN A 213 -6.53 -7.18 -4.96
C GLN A 213 -5.76 -6.11 -5.75
#